data_c1edd6cc819cc8fd1940f067c0972c0a
#
_entry.id   c1edd6cc819cc8fd1940f067c0972c0a
#
_cell.length_a   1.000
_cell.length_b   1.000
_cell.length_c   1.000
_cell.angle_alpha   90.00
_cell.angle_beta   90.00
_cell.angle_gamma   90.00
#
_symmetry.space_group_name_H-M   'P 1'
#
loop_
_entity.id
_entity.type
_entity.pdbx_description
1 polymer ?
#
loop_
_entity_poly.entity_id
_entity_poly.type
_entity_poly.pdbx_seq_one_letter_code
_entity_poly.pdbx_strand_id
1 'polypeptide(L)'
;MIFKRSSIDYFCASRSCWLSLIMMLFLGGSLLAQENYLSLIQDKIRNGEILSAQFNHEFTDAYTQEISQNEGSIWIGWQQYRIETAGQIIVDGTLSKVLDRSRNRVIISEYDSELDDFAPSKIIGGLGNTYQVVDTKKRLNFQEYNLQSSDPFSTFEQMNIRIDSELKPSSLTALDMGANRMQTSFSEVEYIPVSVNLFELIIPEDAEIVDMRYE
;
A
#
# COMPACT_ATOMS: atom_id res chain seq x y z
N MET A 1 33.33 -83.28 28.80
CA MET A 1 33.36 -83.09 27.36
C MET A 1 31.92 -83.24 26.83
N ILE A 2 31.07 -82.23 26.97
CA ILE A 2 29.77 -82.18 26.29
C ILE A 2 29.35 -80.70 26.21
N PHE A 3 29.24 -80.22 24.98
CA PHE A 3 28.75 -78.88 24.62
C PHE A 3 27.25 -78.74 24.92
N LYS A 4 26.89 -77.66 25.56
CA LYS A 4 25.49 -77.24 25.69
C LYS A 4 25.26 -75.92 24.99
N ARG A 5 24.49 -75.93 23.90
CA ARG A 5 24.00 -74.83 23.11
C ARG A 5 22.98 -74.06 23.94
N SER A 6 23.13 -72.76 24.10
CA SER A 6 22.11 -71.86 24.56
C SER A 6 21.48 -71.12 23.37
N SER A 7 20.22 -71.29 23.16
CA SER A 7 19.36 -70.54 22.24
C SER A 7 19.14 -69.14 22.77
N ILE A 8 19.36 -68.17 21.94
CA ILE A 8 19.08 -66.76 22.20
C ILE A 8 17.71 -66.44 21.60
N ASP A 9 16.75 -66.11 22.44
CA ASP A 9 15.41 -65.65 22.05
C ASP A 9 15.47 -64.19 21.58
N TYR A 10 15.22 -64.03 20.29
CA TYR A 10 14.93 -62.70 19.70
C TYR A 10 13.39 -62.54 19.65
N PHE A 11 12.85 -61.87 20.63
CA PHE A 11 11.48 -61.40 20.51
C PHE A 11 11.29 -60.13 21.37
N CYS A 12 10.67 -59.12 20.71
CA CYS A 12 10.08 -57.94 21.30
C CYS A 12 10.85 -56.64 21.28
N ALA A 13 11.01 -56.05 20.06
CA ALA A 13 11.27 -54.63 19.91
C ALA A 13 10.76 -54.08 18.59
N SER A 14 9.48 -54.24 18.27
CA SER A 14 8.97 -53.63 17.00
C SER A 14 7.61 -52.96 17.07
N ARG A 15 7.00 -52.83 18.23
CA ARG A 15 5.67 -52.19 18.37
C ARG A 15 5.68 -50.76 18.93
N SER A 16 6.74 -50.34 19.61
CA SER A 16 6.82 -48.99 20.22
C SER A 16 7.36 -47.93 19.26
N CYS A 17 8.05 -48.31 18.20
CA CYS A 17 8.68 -47.32 17.29
C CYS A 17 7.69 -46.76 16.25
N TRP A 18 6.61 -47.49 15.93
CA TRP A 18 5.61 -47.03 14.98
C TRP A 18 4.62 -46.01 15.55
N LEU A 19 4.32 -46.07 16.83
CA LEU A 19 3.45 -45.08 17.51
C LEU A 19 4.10 -43.74 17.68
N SER A 20 5.43 -43.65 17.83
CA SER A 20 6.18 -42.40 17.92
C SER A 20 6.28 -41.68 16.58
N LEU A 21 6.30 -42.39 15.45
CA LEU A 21 6.38 -41.79 14.12
C LEU A 21 5.06 -41.20 13.65
N ILE A 22 3.91 -41.77 14.09
CA ILE A 22 2.59 -41.26 13.75
C ILE A 22 2.26 -39.99 14.56
N MET A 23 2.79 -39.84 15.77
CA MET A 23 2.55 -38.66 16.60
C MET A 23 3.35 -37.42 16.16
N MET A 24 4.44 -37.58 15.39
CA MET A 24 5.24 -36.46 14.82
C MET A 24 4.61 -35.87 13.54
N LEU A 25 3.69 -36.59 12.90
CA LEU A 25 3.01 -36.09 11.67
C LEU A 25 1.83 -35.16 11.96
N PHE A 26 1.35 -35.05 13.18
CA PHE A 26 0.26 -34.14 13.57
C PHE A 26 0.73 -32.79 14.15
N LEU A 27 2.03 -32.56 14.29
CA LEU A 27 2.61 -31.26 14.70
C LEU A 27 3.03 -30.39 13.51
N GLY A 28 2.61 -30.75 12.29
CA GLY A 28 2.58 -29.83 11.16
C GLY A 28 1.52 -28.77 11.42
N GLY A 29 1.72 -27.93 12.41
CA GLY A 29 0.94 -26.70 12.56
C GLY A 29 1.02 -25.97 11.24
N SER A 30 -0.11 -25.83 10.55
CA SER A 30 -0.26 -24.93 9.41
C SER A 30 0.25 -23.58 9.87
N LEU A 31 1.46 -23.23 9.49
CA LEU A 31 1.88 -21.84 9.37
C LEU A 31 0.90 -21.28 8.34
N LEU A 32 -0.27 -20.86 8.79
CA LEU A 32 -1.13 -19.98 8.02
C LEU A 32 -0.25 -18.77 7.75
N ALA A 33 0.31 -18.71 6.55
CA ALA A 33 0.99 -17.52 6.07
C ALA A 33 -0.02 -16.39 6.30
N GLN A 34 0.32 -15.50 7.19
CA GLN A 34 -0.57 -14.40 7.57
C GLN A 34 -0.73 -13.53 6.32
N GLU A 35 -1.91 -13.58 5.72
CA GLU A 35 -2.20 -12.77 4.55
C GLU A 35 -1.96 -11.29 4.90
N ASN A 36 -1.06 -10.66 4.16
CA ASN A 36 -0.74 -9.25 4.27
C ASN A 36 -1.58 -8.49 3.25
N TYR A 37 -2.64 -7.83 3.72
CA TYR A 37 -3.58 -7.12 2.84
C TYR A 37 -2.90 -6.00 2.05
N LEU A 38 -1.93 -5.31 2.63
CA LEU A 38 -1.17 -4.28 1.92
C LEU A 38 -0.39 -4.87 0.75
N SER A 39 0.30 -6.00 0.94
CA SER A 39 1.00 -6.69 -0.15
C SER A 39 0.04 -7.15 -1.24
N LEU A 40 -1.14 -7.66 -0.88
CA LEU A 40 -2.14 -8.09 -1.86
C LEU A 40 -2.67 -6.92 -2.70
N ILE A 41 -2.89 -5.75 -2.10
CA ILE A 41 -3.23 -4.53 -2.84
C ILE A 41 -2.12 -4.16 -3.81
N GLN A 42 -0.88 -4.16 -3.34
CA GLN A 42 0.30 -3.83 -4.15
C GLN A 42 0.44 -4.79 -5.34
N ASP A 43 0.19 -6.08 -5.12
CA ASP A 43 0.21 -7.09 -6.19
C ASP A 43 -0.92 -6.86 -7.21
N LYS A 44 -2.12 -6.51 -6.78
CA LYS A 44 -3.23 -6.15 -7.68
C LYS A 44 -2.85 -4.97 -8.58
N ILE A 45 -2.35 -3.89 -7.98
CA ILE A 45 -1.94 -2.69 -8.71
C ILE A 45 -0.78 -2.99 -9.66
N ARG A 46 0.21 -3.77 -9.22
CA ARG A 46 1.34 -4.19 -10.06
C ARG A 46 0.91 -5.05 -11.24
N ASN A 47 -0.14 -5.84 -11.08
CA ASN A 47 -0.72 -6.67 -12.13
C ASN A 47 -1.67 -5.92 -13.07
N GLY A 48 -1.78 -4.58 -12.95
CA GLY A 48 -2.53 -3.74 -13.87
C GLY A 48 -3.96 -3.43 -13.44
N GLU A 49 -4.34 -3.72 -12.20
CA GLU A 49 -5.58 -3.18 -11.63
C GLU A 49 -5.35 -1.74 -11.15
N ILE A 50 -6.35 -0.90 -11.30
CA ILE A 50 -6.36 0.48 -10.80
C ILE A 50 -7.29 0.54 -9.59
N LEU A 51 -6.78 1.01 -8.46
CA LEU A 51 -7.61 1.33 -7.32
C LEU A 51 -8.29 2.68 -7.56
N SER A 52 -9.61 2.69 -7.58
CA SER A 52 -10.46 3.87 -7.70
C SER A 52 -11.18 4.10 -6.39
N ALA A 53 -11.23 5.35 -5.92
CA ALA A 53 -11.93 5.70 -4.69
C ALA A 53 -12.41 7.16 -4.69
N GLN A 54 -13.44 7.45 -3.90
CA GLN A 54 -13.71 8.79 -3.40
C GLN A 54 -12.89 9.00 -2.13
N PHE A 55 -12.43 10.23 -1.89
CA PHE A 55 -11.70 10.56 -0.67
C PHE A 55 -12.20 11.85 -0.03
N ASN A 56 -12.05 11.91 1.29
CA ASN A 56 -12.09 13.14 2.07
C ASN A 56 -10.76 13.25 2.81
N HIS A 57 -10.07 14.37 2.59
CA HIS A 57 -8.77 14.67 3.15
C HIS A 57 -8.87 15.85 4.11
N GLU A 58 -8.38 15.65 5.32
CA GLU A 58 -8.29 16.66 6.37
C GLU A 58 -6.82 16.89 6.72
N PHE A 59 -6.40 18.14 6.73
CA PHE A 59 -5.09 18.57 7.19
C PHE A 59 -5.28 19.45 8.43
N THR A 60 -4.57 19.12 9.51
CA THR A 60 -4.55 19.89 10.76
C THR A 60 -3.15 20.43 10.96
N ASP A 61 -3.01 21.75 10.96
CA ASP A 61 -1.77 22.42 11.31
C ASP A 61 -1.47 22.26 12.80
N ALA A 62 -0.26 21.77 13.13
CA ALA A 62 0.10 21.48 14.52
C ALA A 62 0.22 22.74 15.39
N TYR A 63 0.57 23.89 14.80
CA TYR A 63 0.83 25.13 15.52
C TYR A 63 -0.44 25.97 15.68
N THR A 64 -1.16 26.22 14.57
CA THR A 64 -2.36 27.07 14.56
C THR A 64 -3.62 26.31 14.94
N GLN A 65 -3.60 24.97 14.86
CA GLN A 65 -4.76 24.09 14.99
C GLN A 65 -5.85 24.36 13.92
N GLU A 66 -5.48 25.05 12.86
CA GLU A 66 -6.38 25.25 11.72
C GLU A 66 -6.59 23.95 10.97
N ILE A 67 -7.84 23.72 10.60
CA ILE A 67 -8.24 22.54 9.85
C ILE A 67 -8.63 22.97 8.44
N SER A 68 -8.02 22.34 7.44
CA SER A 68 -8.44 22.44 6.05
C SER A 68 -8.95 21.10 5.54
N GLN A 69 -9.98 21.13 4.72
CA GLN A 69 -10.59 19.93 4.17
C GLN A 69 -10.65 20.01 2.65
N ASN A 70 -10.45 18.86 2.01
CA ASN A 70 -10.55 18.70 0.58
C ASN A 70 -11.15 17.34 0.25
N GLU A 71 -12.01 17.27 -0.76
CA GLU A 71 -12.66 16.05 -1.19
C GLU A 71 -12.49 15.85 -2.70
N GLY A 72 -12.59 14.61 -3.14
CA GLY A 72 -12.46 14.32 -4.56
C GLY A 72 -12.40 12.84 -4.87
N SER A 73 -11.94 12.54 -6.07
CA SER A 73 -11.75 11.19 -6.57
C SER A 73 -10.28 10.91 -6.82
N ILE A 74 -9.87 9.67 -6.60
CA ILE A 74 -8.50 9.23 -6.80
C ILE A 74 -8.46 7.91 -7.55
N TRP A 75 -7.50 7.78 -8.47
CA TRP A 75 -7.18 6.55 -9.18
C TRP A 75 -5.67 6.27 -9.03
N ILE A 76 -5.34 5.08 -8.56
CA ILE A 76 -3.96 4.69 -8.24
C ILE A 76 -3.59 3.48 -9.07
N GLY A 77 -2.60 3.65 -9.95
CA GLY A 77 -1.92 2.60 -10.68
C GLY A 77 -0.50 2.38 -10.17
N TRP A 78 0.25 1.48 -10.82
CA TRP A 78 1.60 1.12 -10.38
C TRP A 78 2.59 2.32 -10.34
N GLN A 79 2.63 3.10 -11.43
CA GLN A 79 3.48 4.29 -11.56
C GLN A 79 2.69 5.53 -11.93
N GLN A 80 1.38 5.42 -11.88
CA GLN A 80 0.46 6.42 -12.38
C GLN A 80 -0.58 6.72 -11.31
N TYR A 81 -1.00 7.95 -11.25
CA TYR A 81 -2.17 8.31 -10.45
C TYR A 81 -2.90 9.52 -11.03
N ARG A 82 -4.16 9.62 -10.69
CA ARG A 82 -5.02 10.76 -11.00
C ARG A 82 -5.74 11.17 -9.73
N ILE A 83 -5.77 12.46 -9.46
CA ILE A 83 -6.52 13.07 -8.38
C ILE A 83 -7.40 14.16 -8.98
N GLU A 84 -8.68 14.11 -8.68
CA GLU A 84 -9.64 15.13 -9.07
C GLU A 84 -10.25 15.75 -7.83
N THR A 85 -10.12 17.08 -7.73
CA THR A 85 -10.74 17.94 -6.73
C THR A 85 -11.36 19.15 -7.45
N ALA A 86 -11.20 20.35 -6.93
CA ALA A 86 -11.45 21.58 -7.69
C ALA A 86 -10.55 21.71 -8.93
N GLY A 87 -9.37 21.09 -8.93
CA GLY A 87 -8.44 20.91 -10.05
C GLY A 87 -8.24 19.45 -10.41
N GLN A 88 -7.22 19.17 -11.23
CA GLN A 88 -6.79 17.81 -11.55
C GLN A 88 -5.28 17.68 -11.45
N ILE A 89 -4.81 16.57 -10.91
CA ILE A 89 -3.40 16.16 -10.95
C ILE A 89 -3.37 14.81 -11.65
N ILE A 90 -2.58 14.68 -12.70
CA ILE A 90 -2.39 13.43 -13.42
C ILE A 90 -0.90 13.18 -13.56
N VAL A 91 -0.48 12.01 -13.07
CA VAL A 91 0.86 11.48 -13.27
C VAL A 91 0.76 10.23 -14.12
N ASP A 92 1.43 10.23 -15.27
CA ASP A 92 1.41 9.11 -16.22
C ASP A 92 2.64 8.19 -16.11
N GLY A 93 3.50 8.43 -15.11
CA GLY A 93 4.74 7.71 -14.86
C GLY A 93 5.99 8.44 -15.36
N THR A 94 5.84 9.42 -16.26
CA THR A 94 6.94 10.22 -16.80
C THR A 94 6.71 11.71 -16.64
N LEU A 95 5.46 12.12 -16.71
CA LEU A 95 5.04 13.51 -16.61
C LEU A 95 4.02 13.70 -15.49
N SER A 96 4.12 14.84 -14.84
CA SER A 96 3.07 15.38 -13.96
C SER A 96 2.38 16.51 -14.72
N LYS A 97 1.04 16.46 -14.75
CA LYS A 97 0.17 17.45 -15.39
C LYS A 97 -0.84 17.94 -14.35
N VAL A 98 -0.79 19.21 -14.04
CA VAL A 98 -1.68 19.85 -13.05
C VAL A 98 -2.57 20.85 -13.75
N LEU A 99 -3.89 20.63 -13.71
CA LEU A 99 -4.89 21.59 -14.16
C LEU A 99 -5.42 22.41 -12.99
N ASP A 100 -5.05 23.68 -12.93
CA ASP A 100 -5.67 24.68 -12.07
C ASP A 100 -6.87 25.29 -12.81
N ARG A 101 -8.05 24.79 -12.49
CA ARG A 101 -9.31 25.28 -13.13
C ARG A 101 -9.63 26.72 -12.75
N SER A 102 -9.21 27.18 -11.57
CA SER A 102 -9.49 28.54 -11.10
C SER A 102 -8.74 29.60 -11.91
N ARG A 103 -7.57 29.24 -12.44
CA ARG A 103 -6.71 30.09 -13.27
C ARG A 103 -6.73 29.70 -14.73
N ASN A 104 -7.48 28.67 -15.10
CA ASN A 104 -7.49 28.07 -16.45
C ASN A 104 -6.06 27.79 -16.93
N ARG A 105 -5.24 27.14 -16.11
CA ARG A 105 -3.82 26.92 -16.35
C ARG A 105 -3.47 25.44 -16.23
N VAL A 106 -2.65 24.95 -17.14
CA VAL A 106 -2.04 23.61 -17.09
C VAL A 106 -0.53 23.75 -16.88
N ILE A 107 -0.01 23.11 -15.84
CA ILE A 107 1.41 23.00 -15.59
C ILE A 107 1.85 21.59 -15.97
N ILE A 108 2.90 21.49 -16.77
CA ILE A 108 3.49 20.21 -17.21
C ILE A 108 4.93 20.19 -16.74
N SER A 109 5.32 19.14 -16.00
CA SER A 109 6.68 18.93 -15.53
C SER A 109 7.11 17.47 -15.73
N GLU A 110 8.41 17.22 -15.75
CA GLU A 110 8.92 15.87 -15.58
C GLU A 110 8.50 15.32 -14.22
N TYR A 111 8.22 14.02 -14.16
CA TYR A 111 7.84 13.35 -12.93
C TYR A 111 8.97 12.43 -12.47
N ASP A 112 9.44 12.66 -11.25
CA ASP A 112 10.36 11.79 -10.56
C ASP A 112 9.66 11.19 -9.34
N SER A 113 9.40 9.89 -9.41
CA SER A 113 8.75 9.16 -8.32
C SER A 113 9.59 9.12 -7.05
N GLU A 114 10.91 9.32 -7.12
CA GLU A 114 11.76 9.33 -5.92
C GLU A 114 11.58 10.62 -5.12
N LEU A 115 11.28 11.72 -5.79
CA LEU A 115 11.07 13.04 -5.17
C LEU A 115 9.64 13.28 -4.69
N ASP A 116 8.68 12.47 -5.15
CA ASP A 116 7.27 12.63 -4.76
C ASP A 116 6.91 11.73 -3.58
N ASP A 117 7.11 12.23 -2.37
CA ASP A 117 6.77 11.52 -1.13
C ASP A 117 5.27 11.39 -0.89
N PHE A 118 4.46 12.22 -1.54
CA PHE A 118 3.01 12.18 -1.45
C PHE A 118 2.36 11.23 -2.45
N ALA A 119 3.14 10.64 -3.37
CA ALA A 119 2.59 9.78 -4.41
C ALA A 119 1.74 8.65 -3.81
N PRO A 120 0.45 8.57 -4.14
CA PRO A 120 -0.40 7.47 -3.70
C PRO A 120 0.12 6.11 -4.15
N SER A 121 0.80 6.06 -5.30
CA SER A 121 1.47 4.88 -5.82
C SER A 121 2.64 4.41 -4.95
N LYS A 122 3.34 5.31 -4.24
CA LYS A 122 4.34 4.93 -3.24
C LYS A 122 3.68 4.37 -1.97
N ILE A 123 2.69 5.07 -1.46
CA ILE A 123 2.10 4.78 -0.15
C ILE A 123 1.23 3.51 -0.22
N ILE A 124 0.29 3.47 -1.16
CA ILE A 124 -0.67 2.36 -1.30
C ILE A 124 -0.17 1.34 -2.32
N GLY A 125 0.35 1.80 -3.45
CA GLY A 125 0.84 0.93 -4.53
C GLY A 125 2.18 0.25 -4.23
N GLY A 126 2.93 0.68 -3.21
CA GLY A 126 4.22 0.09 -2.82
C GLY A 126 5.34 0.38 -3.81
N LEU A 127 5.26 1.48 -4.54
CA LEU A 127 6.34 1.94 -5.40
C LEU A 127 7.46 2.53 -4.53
N GLY A 128 8.68 2.04 -4.70
CA GLY A 128 9.85 2.48 -3.91
C GLY A 128 9.97 1.82 -2.54
N ASN A 129 10.98 2.24 -1.76
CA ASN A 129 11.32 1.68 -0.47
C ASN A 129 11.35 2.74 0.66
N THR A 130 10.77 3.91 0.42
CA THR A 130 10.82 5.05 1.37
C THR A 130 10.15 4.70 2.69
N TYR A 131 9.03 3.99 2.64
CA TYR A 131 8.26 3.63 3.82
C TYR A 131 8.26 2.13 4.07
N GLN A 132 8.56 1.73 5.30
CA GLN A 132 8.59 0.34 5.73
C GLN A 132 7.52 0.07 6.77
N VAL A 133 6.87 -1.09 6.68
CA VAL A 133 5.92 -1.53 7.71
C VAL A 133 6.70 -1.91 8.96
N VAL A 134 6.51 -1.16 10.04
CA VAL A 134 7.16 -1.42 11.34
C VAL A 134 6.25 -2.15 12.32
N ASP A 135 4.93 -2.08 12.14
CA ASP A 135 3.95 -2.80 12.96
C ASP A 135 2.69 -3.09 12.15
N THR A 136 2.05 -4.21 12.46
CA THR A 136 0.77 -4.61 11.87
C THR A 136 -0.18 -5.09 12.94
N LYS A 137 -1.36 -4.45 13.03
CA LYS A 137 -2.44 -4.85 13.94
C LYS A 137 -3.56 -5.50 13.16
N LYS A 138 -3.81 -6.78 13.43
CA LYS A 138 -4.91 -7.51 12.83
C LYS A 138 -6.15 -7.40 13.70
N ARG A 139 -7.28 -7.08 13.09
CA ARG A 139 -8.62 -7.09 13.67
C ARG A 139 -9.52 -8.01 12.85
N LEU A 140 -10.73 -8.28 13.35
CA LEU A 140 -11.65 -9.20 12.68
C LEU A 140 -11.94 -8.81 11.23
N ASN A 141 -12.14 -7.51 10.97
CA ASN A 141 -12.61 -7.00 9.68
C ASN A 141 -11.61 -6.10 8.96
N PHE A 142 -10.42 -5.86 9.53
CA PHE A 142 -9.39 -5.02 8.92
C PHE A 142 -7.99 -5.33 9.44
N GLN A 143 -6.99 -4.91 8.67
CA GLN A 143 -5.61 -4.81 9.13
C GLN A 143 -5.18 -3.36 9.12
N GLU A 144 -4.37 -2.99 10.10
CA GLU A 144 -3.83 -1.66 10.27
C GLU A 144 -2.30 -1.76 10.24
N TYR A 145 -1.69 -0.98 9.35
CA TYR A 145 -0.26 -0.98 9.10
C TYR A 145 0.33 0.34 9.55
N ASN A 146 1.29 0.29 10.45
CA ASN A 146 2.13 1.43 10.78
C ASN A 146 3.36 1.40 9.89
N LEU A 147 3.55 2.46 9.11
CA LEU A 147 4.69 2.66 8.25
C LEU A 147 5.56 3.77 8.82
N GLN A 148 6.86 3.62 8.66
CA GLN A 148 7.84 4.63 9.04
C GLN A 148 8.83 4.82 7.90
N SER A 149 9.24 6.05 7.66
CA SER A 149 10.31 6.35 6.73
C SER A 149 11.67 6.06 7.37
N SER A 150 12.57 5.50 6.57
CA SER A 150 13.99 5.38 6.91
C SER A 150 14.80 6.61 6.48
N ASP A 151 14.21 7.49 5.66
CA ASP A 151 14.82 8.72 5.19
C ASP A 151 14.48 9.86 6.16
N PRO A 152 15.48 10.50 6.81
CA PRO A 152 15.25 11.62 7.72
C PRO A 152 14.74 12.88 7.02
N PHE A 153 14.76 12.93 5.70
CA PHE A 153 14.25 14.05 4.89
C PHE A 153 12.89 13.77 4.26
N SER A 154 12.30 12.59 4.52
CA SER A 154 10.97 12.29 4.00
C SER A 154 9.92 13.23 4.58
N THR A 155 8.92 13.54 3.80
CA THR A 155 7.83 14.43 4.22
C THR A 155 7.06 13.89 5.42
N PHE A 156 6.86 12.56 5.49
CA PHE A 156 6.15 11.93 6.60
C PHE A 156 7.10 11.10 7.44
N GLU A 157 7.07 11.33 8.75
CA GLU A 157 7.76 10.50 9.72
C GLU A 157 7.04 9.15 9.90
N GLN A 158 5.72 9.21 10.04
CA GLN A 158 4.88 8.05 10.29
C GLN A 158 3.60 8.12 9.49
N MET A 159 3.15 6.95 9.05
CA MET A 159 1.84 6.77 8.42
C MET A 159 1.13 5.56 9.01
N ASN A 160 -0.19 5.61 9.03
CA ASN A 160 -1.03 4.48 9.39
C ASN A 160 -2.06 4.26 8.28
N ILE A 161 -2.11 3.04 7.74
CA ILE A 161 -3.06 2.63 6.70
C ILE A 161 -3.97 1.55 7.27
N ARG A 162 -5.26 1.72 7.11
CA ARG A 162 -6.27 0.72 7.46
C ARG A 162 -6.88 0.13 6.19
N ILE A 163 -6.87 -1.21 6.11
CA ILE A 163 -7.34 -1.99 4.96
C ILE A 163 -8.33 -3.03 5.46
N ASP A 164 -9.50 -3.13 4.85
CA ASP A 164 -10.53 -4.09 5.21
C ASP A 164 -10.27 -5.49 4.62
N SER A 165 -11.13 -6.45 4.95
CA SER A 165 -11.03 -7.85 4.48
C SER A 165 -11.33 -8.02 2.99
N GLU A 166 -11.88 -7.01 2.32
CA GLU A 166 -12.09 -6.98 0.87
C GLU A 166 -10.90 -6.33 0.12
N LEU A 167 -9.80 -6.08 0.84
CA LEU A 167 -8.60 -5.39 0.35
C LEU A 167 -8.87 -3.93 -0.06
N LYS A 168 -9.81 -3.28 0.60
CA LYS A 168 -10.14 -1.87 0.34
C LYS A 168 -9.51 -0.99 1.43
N PRO A 169 -8.65 -0.02 1.09
CA PRO A 169 -8.20 0.97 2.06
C PRO A 169 -9.38 1.81 2.53
N SER A 170 -9.52 1.97 3.84
CA SER A 170 -10.58 2.78 4.46
C SER A 170 -10.08 4.11 5.00
N SER A 171 -8.81 4.15 5.44
CA SER A 171 -8.18 5.40 5.89
C SER A 171 -6.67 5.36 5.80
N LEU A 172 -6.09 6.54 5.60
CA LEU A 172 -4.66 6.83 5.72
C LEU A 172 -4.51 8.01 6.68
N THR A 173 -3.67 7.87 7.69
CA THR A 173 -3.26 8.97 8.57
C THR A 173 -1.75 9.14 8.43
N ALA A 174 -1.27 10.36 8.31
CA ALA A 174 0.15 10.68 8.26
C ALA A 174 0.49 11.80 9.23
N LEU A 175 1.72 11.77 9.72
CA LEU A 175 2.33 12.81 10.55
C LEU A 175 3.59 13.29 9.83
N ASP A 176 3.67 14.59 9.58
CA ASP A 176 4.85 15.19 8.98
C ASP A 176 5.90 15.60 10.04
N MET A 177 7.06 16.04 9.57
CA MET A 177 8.15 16.52 10.43
C MET A 177 7.78 17.75 11.29
N GLY A 178 6.77 18.51 10.89
CA GLY A 178 6.21 19.64 11.63
C GLY A 178 5.15 19.25 12.65
N ALA A 179 4.90 17.93 12.82
CA ALA A 179 3.80 17.35 13.61
C ALA A 179 2.41 17.75 13.08
N ASN A 180 2.30 18.22 11.85
CA ASN A 180 1.00 18.40 11.20
C ASN A 180 0.38 17.03 10.93
N ARG A 181 -0.91 16.95 11.11
CA ARG A 181 -1.65 15.70 10.91
C ARG A 181 -2.46 15.76 9.63
N MET A 182 -2.31 14.72 8.83
CA MET A 182 -3.14 14.46 7.66
C MET A 182 -3.98 13.23 7.90
N GLN A 183 -5.24 13.30 7.54
CA GLN A 183 -6.16 12.18 7.60
C GLN A 183 -6.96 12.11 6.31
N THR A 184 -6.84 10.98 5.60
CA THR A 184 -7.61 10.71 4.40
C THR A 184 -8.54 9.53 4.67
N SER A 185 -9.82 9.71 4.44
CA SER A 185 -10.83 8.64 4.49
C SER A 185 -11.22 8.29 3.06
N PHE A 186 -11.32 6.99 2.77
CA PHE A 186 -11.71 6.49 1.45
C PHE A 186 -13.10 5.88 1.50
N SER A 187 -13.86 6.10 0.45
CA SER A 187 -15.18 5.50 0.21
C SER A 187 -15.31 5.09 -1.26
N GLU A 188 -16.32 4.27 -1.57
CA GLU A 188 -16.56 3.77 -2.93
C GLU A 188 -15.32 3.14 -3.57
N VAL A 189 -14.55 2.41 -2.76
CA VAL A 189 -13.28 1.81 -3.22
C VAL A 189 -13.57 0.62 -4.11
N GLU A 190 -13.02 0.66 -5.32
CA GLU A 190 -13.15 -0.38 -6.34
C GLU A 190 -11.81 -0.65 -7.03
N TYR A 191 -11.66 -1.86 -7.58
CA TYR A 191 -10.57 -2.20 -8.48
C TYR A 191 -11.11 -2.29 -9.90
N ILE A 192 -10.58 -1.46 -10.78
CA ILE A 192 -10.98 -1.40 -12.18
C ILE A 192 -9.81 -1.77 -13.10
N PRO A 193 -10.06 -2.33 -14.28
CA PRO A 193 -9.01 -2.56 -15.27
C PRO A 193 -8.42 -1.23 -15.75
N VAL A 194 -7.12 -1.23 -16.09
CA VAL A 194 -6.49 -0.05 -16.69
C VAL A 194 -7.19 0.34 -17.99
N SER A 195 -7.46 1.63 -18.14
CA SER A 195 -7.97 2.22 -19.38
C SER A 195 -6.93 3.21 -19.94
N VAL A 196 -6.71 3.18 -21.24
CA VAL A 196 -5.70 4.01 -21.92
C VAL A 196 -5.86 5.50 -21.62
N ASN A 197 -7.09 5.99 -21.48
CA ASN A 197 -7.37 7.42 -21.31
C ASN A 197 -7.50 7.84 -19.84
N LEU A 198 -7.37 6.92 -18.90
CA LEU A 198 -7.60 7.24 -17.48
C LEU A 198 -6.57 8.25 -16.95
N PHE A 199 -5.33 8.15 -17.43
CA PHE A 199 -4.22 9.02 -17.01
C PHE A 199 -3.86 10.06 -18.08
N GLU A 200 -4.80 10.40 -18.95
CA GLU A 200 -4.66 11.49 -19.91
C GLU A 200 -5.38 12.74 -19.42
N LEU A 201 -4.72 13.90 -19.47
CA LEU A 201 -5.34 15.18 -19.19
C LEU A 201 -5.96 15.74 -20.47
N ILE A 202 -7.26 16.00 -20.42
CA ILE A 202 -7.92 16.79 -21.46
C ILE A 202 -7.63 18.26 -21.16
N ILE A 203 -6.77 18.86 -21.98
CA ILE A 203 -6.38 20.27 -21.82
C ILE A 203 -7.50 21.14 -22.44
N PRO A 204 -8.06 22.11 -21.70
CA PRO A 204 -9.01 23.08 -22.28
C PRO A 204 -8.33 23.90 -23.41
N GLU A 205 -9.08 24.21 -24.46
CA GLU A 205 -8.53 24.89 -25.66
C GLU A 205 -7.93 26.27 -25.36
N ASP A 206 -8.45 26.96 -24.36
CA ASP A 206 -8.05 28.30 -23.95
C ASP A 206 -7.18 28.33 -22.69
N ALA A 207 -6.72 27.16 -22.22
CA ALA A 207 -5.85 27.09 -21.04
C ALA A 207 -4.45 27.64 -21.31
N GLU A 208 -3.94 28.41 -20.36
CA GLU A 208 -2.52 28.77 -20.34
C GLU A 208 -1.69 27.51 -20.04
N ILE A 209 -0.70 27.21 -20.90
CA ILE A 209 0.20 26.07 -20.71
C ILE A 209 1.54 26.58 -20.20
N VAL A 210 1.95 26.10 -19.03
CA VAL A 210 3.27 26.32 -18.43
C VAL A 210 4.04 24.99 -18.53
N ASP A 211 4.97 24.92 -19.45
CA ASP A 211 5.79 23.73 -19.69
C ASP A 211 7.16 23.90 -19.01
N MET A 212 7.36 23.14 -17.91
CA MET A 212 8.57 23.20 -17.06
C MET A 212 9.58 22.08 -17.38
N ARG A 213 9.39 21.33 -18.47
CA ARG A 213 10.27 20.19 -18.83
C ARG A 213 11.66 20.57 -19.31
N TYR A 214 11.93 21.85 -19.54
CA TYR A 214 13.17 22.36 -20.15
C TYR A 214 13.83 23.45 -19.30
N GLU A 215 13.49 23.56 -18.04
CA GLU A 215 14.12 24.52 -17.11
C GLU A 215 15.24 23.88 -16.29
#